data_bac8ee3e36c664a5a73f7445f2d889b3
#
_entry.id   bac8ee3e36c664a5a73f7445f2d889b3
#
_cell.length_a   1.000
_cell.length_b   1.000
_cell.length_c   1.000
_cell.angle_alpha   90.00
_cell.angle_beta   90.00
_cell.angle_gamma   90.00
#
_symmetry.space_group_name_H-M   'P 1'
#
loop_
_entity.id
_entity.type
_entity.pdbx_description
1 polymer ?
#
loop_
_entity_poly.entity_id
_entity_poly.type
_entity_poly.pdbx_seq_one_letter_code
_entity_poly.pdbx_strand_id
1 'polypeptide(L)'
;VEAAGLTVDDFKDTTWSDFIEKAKKVVEKNNVPMLTSSGGSEIVIEMLQSAGASPMVDGKVDLVGNEALKKSIETYKQLIDEKIMVDYTDWDQYIASMNKGTAAGVIQGCWIMSSIQAAEEQSGNWAIVDMPKLDGIEGATNYANCGGASWAVSSNCKNTDLAFDFLKSTFGESVELYDDLLPNAGAIASYLPAAESEVYNEASDFYGGQTVYKDIVDFAGKVPGIDYGAYYSDIRSALTDAITNVVQNGADIDSEIKNAQDTVEFNINE
;
A
#
# COMPACT_ATOMS: atom_id res chain seq x y z
N VAL A 1 -15.72 0.13 13.56
CA VAL A 1 -14.92 -0.71 14.47
C VAL A 1 -15.60 -0.78 15.82
N GLU A 2 -15.88 0.34 16.48
CA GLU A 2 -16.47 0.42 17.83
C GLU A 2 -17.83 -0.27 17.95
N ALA A 3 -18.70 -0.16 16.94
CA ALA A 3 -19.99 -0.85 16.92
C ALA A 3 -19.85 -2.38 16.99
N ALA A 4 -18.71 -2.93 16.59
CA ALA A 4 -18.38 -4.35 16.71
C ALA A 4 -17.72 -4.71 18.06
N GLY A 5 -17.58 -3.73 18.97
CA GLY A 5 -16.94 -3.91 20.28
C GLY A 5 -15.41 -3.97 20.21
N LEU A 6 -14.82 -3.43 19.14
CA LEU A 6 -13.38 -3.37 18.91
C LEU A 6 -12.90 -1.92 18.98
N THR A 7 -11.61 -1.75 19.21
CA THR A 7 -10.91 -0.47 19.23
C THR A 7 -9.89 -0.41 18.10
N VAL A 8 -9.31 0.76 17.85
CA VAL A 8 -8.19 0.93 16.90
C VAL A 8 -6.99 0.08 17.30
N ASP A 9 -6.72 -0.02 18.61
CA ASP A 9 -5.58 -0.80 19.14
C ASP A 9 -5.68 -2.30 18.87
N ASP A 10 -6.90 -2.82 18.68
CA ASP A 10 -7.09 -4.23 18.30
C ASP A 10 -6.53 -4.56 16.91
N PHE A 11 -6.27 -3.56 16.07
CA PHE A 11 -5.76 -3.74 14.70
C PHE A 11 -4.27 -3.45 14.55
N LYS A 12 -3.58 -3.01 15.63
CA LYS A 12 -2.13 -2.78 15.62
C LYS A 12 -1.35 -4.08 15.78
N ASP A 13 -0.21 -4.16 15.13
CA ASP A 13 0.76 -5.29 15.21
C ASP A 13 0.12 -6.65 14.93
N THR A 14 -0.95 -6.72 14.12
CA THR A 14 -1.67 -7.96 13.84
C THR A 14 -1.00 -8.79 12.76
N THR A 15 -1.35 -10.09 12.72
CA THR A 15 -1.19 -10.92 11.53
C THR A 15 -2.45 -10.82 10.65
N TRP A 16 -2.37 -11.28 9.40
CA TRP A 16 -3.55 -11.33 8.54
C TRP A 16 -4.63 -12.23 9.08
N SER A 17 -4.29 -13.36 9.71
CA SER A 17 -5.30 -14.23 10.36
C SER A 17 -6.04 -13.50 11.48
N ASP A 18 -5.31 -12.81 12.36
CA ASP A 18 -5.90 -12.03 13.45
C ASP A 18 -6.77 -10.89 12.92
N PHE A 19 -6.30 -10.20 11.89
CA PHE A 19 -7.04 -9.12 11.24
C PHE A 19 -8.36 -9.65 10.67
N ILE A 20 -8.31 -10.77 9.91
CA ILE A 20 -9.48 -11.38 9.29
C ILE A 20 -10.55 -11.75 10.35
N GLU A 21 -10.16 -12.34 11.47
CA GLU A 21 -11.08 -12.68 12.55
C GLU A 21 -11.76 -11.45 13.18
N LYS A 22 -11.05 -10.35 13.31
CA LYS A 22 -11.58 -9.07 13.78
C LYS A 22 -12.46 -8.40 12.72
N ALA A 23 -12.00 -8.42 11.46
CA ALA A 23 -12.73 -7.87 10.33
C ALA A 23 -14.10 -8.54 10.13
N LYS A 24 -14.21 -9.85 10.29
CA LYS A 24 -15.51 -10.58 10.26
C LYS A 24 -16.52 -9.98 11.22
N LYS A 25 -16.11 -9.64 12.44
CA LYS A 25 -17.00 -9.01 13.44
C LYS A 25 -17.49 -7.63 12.99
N VAL A 26 -16.58 -6.86 12.33
CA VAL A 26 -16.93 -5.54 11.79
C VAL A 26 -17.91 -5.68 10.63
N VAL A 27 -17.65 -6.61 9.69
CA VAL A 27 -18.52 -6.90 8.54
C VAL A 27 -19.91 -7.35 9.03
N GLU A 28 -19.96 -8.33 9.94
CA GLU A 28 -21.21 -8.85 10.50
C GLU A 28 -22.05 -7.75 11.19
N LYS A 29 -21.38 -6.88 11.95
CA LYS A 29 -22.06 -5.84 12.71
C LYS A 29 -22.55 -4.68 11.85
N ASN A 30 -21.76 -4.26 10.85
CA ASN A 30 -22.05 -3.05 10.08
C ASN A 30 -22.64 -3.33 8.70
N ASN A 31 -22.59 -4.58 8.24
CA ASN A 31 -23.03 -5.02 6.91
C ASN A 31 -22.33 -4.26 5.76
N VAL A 32 -21.06 -3.93 5.96
CA VAL A 32 -20.15 -3.34 4.96
C VAL A 32 -18.81 -4.09 4.99
N PRO A 33 -18.08 -4.22 3.88
CA PRO A 33 -16.73 -4.76 3.88
C PRO A 33 -15.81 -3.99 4.83
N MET A 34 -14.87 -4.71 5.45
CA MET A 34 -13.83 -4.07 6.27
C MET A 34 -12.87 -3.27 5.41
N LEU A 35 -12.54 -3.75 4.22
CA LEU A 35 -11.57 -3.13 3.32
C LEU A 35 -12.16 -2.86 1.93
N THR A 36 -11.61 -1.83 1.28
CA THR A 36 -11.77 -1.56 -0.14
C THR A 36 -10.41 -1.56 -0.82
N SER A 37 -10.36 -1.94 -2.09
CA SER A 37 -9.15 -1.98 -2.91
C SER A 37 -9.42 -1.47 -4.32
N SER A 38 -8.39 -0.96 -4.99
CA SER A 38 -8.40 -0.58 -6.41
C SER A 38 -7.81 -1.67 -7.33
N GLY A 39 -7.44 -2.81 -6.76
CA GLY A 39 -6.91 -3.97 -7.47
C GLY A 39 -5.96 -4.84 -6.65
N GLY A 40 -6.07 -6.15 -6.83
CA GLY A 40 -5.36 -7.13 -5.99
C GLY A 40 -3.85 -7.14 -6.13
N SER A 41 -3.31 -6.74 -7.27
CA SER A 41 -1.85 -6.75 -7.47
C SER A 41 -1.12 -5.76 -6.55
N GLU A 42 -1.72 -4.65 -6.20
CA GLU A 42 -1.11 -3.70 -5.25
C GLU A 42 -0.93 -4.33 -3.87
N ILE A 43 -2.01 -4.78 -3.26
CA ILE A 43 -1.97 -5.32 -1.91
C ILE A 43 -1.15 -6.61 -1.81
N VAL A 44 -1.12 -7.44 -2.85
CA VAL A 44 -0.27 -8.64 -2.90
C VAL A 44 1.21 -8.26 -2.91
N ILE A 45 1.60 -7.21 -3.65
CA ILE A 45 2.98 -6.70 -3.66
C ILE A 45 3.35 -6.06 -2.33
N GLU A 46 2.43 -5.34 -1.69
CA GLU A 46 2.65 -4.78 -0.35
C GLU A 46 2.87 -5.89 0.69
N MET A 47 2.06 -6.96 0.65
CA MET A 47 2.27 -8.13 1.49
C MET A 47 3.62 -8.79 1.24
N LEU A 48 4.01 -8.96 -0.03
CA LEU A 48 5.30 -9.53 -0.43
C LEU A 48 6.45 -8.68 0.12
N GLN A 49 6.38 -7.35 -0.06
CA GLN A 49 7.37 -6.43 0.49
C GLN A 49 7.43 -6.50 2.02
N SER A 50 6.29 -6.51 2.70
CA SER A 50 6.24 -6.59 4.15
C SER A 50 6.93 -7.84 4.71
N ALA A 51 7.00 -8.89 3.91
CA ALA A 51 7.74 -10.11 4.18
C ALA A 51 9.24 -10.03 3.86
N GLY A 52 9.73 -8.89 3.33
CA GLY A 52 11.12 -8.74 2.88
C GLY A 52 11.44 -9.57 1.64
N ALA A 53 10.43 -10.06 0.92
CA ALA A 53 10.59 -10.88 -0.26
C ALA A 53 10.49 -10.03 -1.53
N SER A 54 11.36 -10.30 -2.49
CA SER A 54 11.42 -9.59 -3.77
C SER A 54 10.86 -10.46 -4.89
N PRO A 55 10.24 -9.86 -5.91
CA PRO A 55 9.85 -10.57 -7.12
C PRO A 55 11.03 -10.82 -8.08
N MET A 56 12.19 -10.27 -7.74
CA MET A 56 13.47 -10.43 -8.43
C MET A 56 14.57 -10.77 -7.43
N VAL A 57 15.45 -11.70 -7.79
CA VAL A 57 16.63 -12.07 -7.01
C VAL A 57 17.83 -12.21 -7.96
N ASP A 58 18.92 -11.53 -7.68
CA ASP A 58 20.14 -11.53 -8.51
C ASP A 58 19.88 -11.21 -10.00
N GLY A 59 18.94 -10.28 -10.25
CA GLY A 59 18.57 -9.85 -11.60
C GLY A 59 17.70 -10.84 -12.38
N LYS A 60 17.16 -11.86 -11.73
CA LYS A 60 16.25 -12.86 -12.32
C LYS A 60 14.88 -12.79 -11.68
N VAL A 61 13.86 -13.13 -12.44
CA VAL A 61 12.48 -13.26 -11.96
C VAL A 61 12.42 -14.41 -10.95
N ASP A 62 11.83 -14.17 -9.78
CA ASP A 62 11.74 -15.11 -8.66
C ASP A 62 10.29 -15.20 -8.14
N LEU A 63 9.40 -15.69 -8.96
CA LEU A 63 7.99 -15.87 -8.58
C LEU A 63 7.69 -17.33 -8.18
N VAL A 64 8.22 -18.29 -8.94
CA VAL A 64 8.00 -19.72 -8.70
C VAL A 64 8.76 -20.17 -7.45
N GLY A 65 8.02 -20.74 -6.49
CA GLY A 65 8.60 -21.16 -5.20
C GLY A 65 8.78 -20.04 -4.19
N ASN A 66 8.32 -18.83 -4.50
CA ASN A 66 8.30 -17.72 -3.55
C ASN A 66 7.10 -17.89 -2.59
N GLU A 67 7.35 -18.46 -1.42
CA GLU A 67 6.32 -18.77 -0.41
C GLU A 67 5.59 -17.52 0.08
N ALA A 68 6.27 -16.38 0.18
CA ALA A 68 5.64 -15.13 0.58
C ALA A 68 4.66 -14.63 -0.49
N LEU A 69 5.00 -14.76 -1.79
CA LEU A 69 4.10 -14.42 -2.90
C LEU A 69 2.87 -15.33 -2.89
N LYS A 70 3.07 -16.64 -2.79
CA LYS A 70 1.96 -17.59 -2.70
C LYS A 70 1.03 -17.26 -1.54
N LYS A 71 1.60 -17.04 -0.37
CA LYS A 71 0.83 -16.68 0.84
C LYS A 71 0.09 -15.35 0.68
N SER A 72 0.68 -14.38 0.01
CA SER A 72 0.03 -13.10 -0.28
C SER A 72 -1.20 -13.28 -1.17
N ILE A 73 -1.10 -14.10 -2.22
CA ILE A 73 -2.23 -14.39 -3.12
C ILE A 73 -3.32 -15.19 -2.38
N GLU A 74 -2.96 -16.18 -1.57
CA GLU A 74 -3.90 -16.93 -0.74
C GLU A 74 -4.66 -16.02 0.22
N THR A 75 -3.96 -15.12 0.90
CA THR A 75 -4.54 -14.15 1.83
C THR A 75 -5.49 -13.19 1.11
N TYR A 76 -5.05 -12.64 -0.02
CA TYR A 76 -5.92 -11.76 -0.82
C TYR A 76 -7.18 -12.49 -1.30
N LYS A 77 -7.04 -13.71 -1.82
CA LYS A 77 -8.19 -14.54 -2.21
C LYS A 77 -9.14 -14.75 -1.03
N GLN A 78 -8.63 -15.05 0.15
CA GLN A 78 -9.44 -15.23 1.35
C GLN A 78 -10.22 -13.96 1.70
N LEU A 79 -9.60 -12.77 1.64
CA LEU A 79 -10.26 -11.50 1.90
C LEU A 79 -11.45 -11.25 0.96
N ILE A 80 -11.32 -11.63 -0.31
CA ILE A 80 -12.40 -11.51 -1.31
C ILE A 80 -13.49 -12.58 -1.09
N ASP A 81 -13.12 -13.86 -0.95
CA ASP A 81 -14.06 -14.97 -0.79
C ASP A 81 -14.94 -14.80 0.46
N GLU A 82 -14.35 -14.30 1.55
CA GLU A 82 -15.05 -14.06 2.82
C GLU A 82 -15.74 -12.68 2.88
N LYS A 83 -15.69 -11.91 1.78
CA LYS A 83 -16.31 -10.57 1.66
C LYS A 83 -15.80 -9.56 2.68
N ILE A 84 -14.58 -9.75 3.14
CA ILE A 84 -13.91 -8.81 4.02
C ILE A 84 -13.39 -7.61 3.21
N MET A 85 -13.03 -7.84 1.95
CA MET A 85 -12.56 -6.83 1.01
C MET A 85 -13.46 -6.81 -0.23
N VAL A 86 -13.62 -5.61 -0.80
CA VAL A 86 -14.26 -5.37 -2.09
C VAL A 86 -13.31 -4.63 -3.02
N ASP A 87 -13.22 -5.09 -4.26
CA ASP A 87 -12.43 -4.44 -5.31
C ASP A 87 -13.31 -3.55 -6.19
N TYR A 88 -12.77 -2.39 -6.52
CA TYR A 88 -13.32 -1.49 -7.52
C TYR A 88 -12.30 -1.28 -8.64
N THR A 89 -12.71 -1.48 -9.87
CA THR A 89 -11.89 -1.19 -11.06
C THR A 89 -11.99 0.27 -11.49
N ASP A 90 -13.01 0.97 -11.03
CA ASP A 90 -13.26 2.38 -11.28
C ASP A 90 -12.79 3.22 -10.10
N TRP A 91 -11.93 4.20 -10.37
CA TRP A 91 -11.32 5.05 -9.35
C TRP A 91 -12.33 5.85 -8.54
N ASP A 92 -13.36 6.41 -9.21
CA ASP A 92 -14.35 7.23 -8.52
C ASP A 92 -15.21 6.39 -7.58
N GLN A 93 -15.52 5.15 -7.96
CA GLN A 93 -16.22 4.20 -7.09
C GLN A 93 -15.36 3.78 -5.90
N TYR A 94 -14.07 3.55 -6.13
CA TYR A 94 -13.13 3.25 -5.06
C TYR A 94 -13.07 4.37 -4.02
N ILE A 95 -12.86 5.62 -4.43
CA ILE A 95 -12.87 6.77 -3.53
C ILE A 95 -14.24 6.94 -2.86
N ALA A 96 -15.32 6.80 -3.63
CA ALA A 96 -16.67 6.91 -3.08
C ALA A 96 -16.98 5.84 -2.02
N SER A 97 -16.34 4.66 -2.07
CA SER A 97 -16.55 3.62 -1.07
C SER A 97 -16.09 4.04 0.32
N MET A 98 -15.01 4.80 0.40
CA MET A 98 -14.49 5.39 1.63
C MET A 98 -15.34 6.59 2.08
N ASN A 99 -15.57 7.55 1.16
CA ASN A 99 -16.24 8.79 1.47
C ASN A 99 -17.74 8.63 1.81
N LYS A 100 -18.38 7.55 1.35
CA LYS A 100 -19.78 7.22 1.69
C LYS A 100 -19.89 6.16 2.81
N GLY A 101 -18.76 5.67 3.33
CA GLY A 101 -18.75 4.66 4.38
C GLY A 101 -19.32 3.31 3.93
N THR A 102 -19.25 2.97 2.63
CA THR A 102 -19.64 1.66 2.12
C THR A 102 -18.52 0.62 2.24
N ALA A 103 -17.34 1.02 2.69
CA ALA A 103 -16.28 0.20 3.25
C ALA A 103 -15.75 0.86 4.53
N ALA A 104 -15.28 0.07 5.49
CA ALA A 104 -14.86 0.56 6.80
C ALA A 104 -13.39 1.00 6.84
N GLY A 105 -12.59 0.65 5.84
CA GLY A 105 -11.17 0.96 5.81
C GLY A 105 -10.54 0.68 4.46
N VAL A 106 -9.24 0.99 4.37
CA VAL A 106 -8.43 0.81 3.17
C VAL A 106 -6.98 0.51 3.58
N ILE A 107 -6.28 -0.29 2.80
CA ILE A 107 -4.83 -0.41 2.84
C ILE A 107 -4.30 0.29 1.60
N GLN A 108 -3.49 1.34 1.80
CA GLN A 108 -2.99 2.16 0.71
C GLN A 108 -1.84 3.06 1.20
N GLY A 109 -1.10 3.66 0.27
CA GLY A 109 -0.12 4.68 0.59
C GLY A 109 -0.73 5.94 1.21
N CYS A 110 0.05 6.70 1.96
CA CYS A 110 -0.39 7.91 2.66
C CYS A 110 -1.03 8.97 1.76
N TRP A 111 -0.74 8.94 0.47
CA TRP A 111 -1.31 9.85 -0.54
C TRP A 111 -2.85 9.75 -0.66
N ILE A 112 -3.48 8.63 -0.22
CA ILE A 112 -4.94 8.49 -0.23
C ILE A 112 -5.63 9.38 0.81
N MET A 113 -4.89 9.84 1.82
CA MET A 113 -5.43 10.62 2.94
C MET A 113 -6.19 11.87 2.47
N SER A 114 -5.67 12.59 1.48
CA SER A 114 -6.34 13.77 0.92
C SER A 114 -7.71 13.44 0.33
N SER A 115 -7.84 12.28 -0.32
CA SER A 115 -9.12 11.82 -0.87
C SER A 115 -10.11 11.41 0.21
N ILE A 116 -9.63 10.82 1.31
CA ILE A 116 -10.47 10.46 2.46
C ILE A 116 -10.93 11.72 3.21
N GLN A 117 -10.03 12.68 3.40
CA GLN A 117 -10.31 13.94 4.09
C GLN A 117 -11.29 14.85 3.34
N ALA A 118 -11.51 14.61 2.03
CA ALA A 118 -12.53 15.31 1.28
C ALA A 118 -13.96 15.09 1.81
N ALA A 119 -14.20 14.01 2.57
CA ALA A 119 -15.44 13.76 3.29
C ALA A 119 -15.37 14.39 4.70
N GLU A 120 -15.45 15.70 4.79
CA GLU A 120 -15.29 16.48 6.03
C GLU A 120 -16.20 16.00 7.17
N GLU A 121 -17.40 15.49 6.83
CA GLU A 121 -18.36 14.94 7.79
C GLU A 121 -17.88 13.68 8.51
N GLN A 122 -16.82 13.04 8.02
CA GLN A 122 -16.20 11.88 8.65
C GLN A 122 -15.06 12.26 9.61
N SER A 123 -14.81 13.53 9.83
CA SER A 123 -13.78 13.99 10.77
C SER A 123 -13.95 13.35 12.15
N GLY A 124 -12.86 12.85 12.71
CA GLY A 124 -12.82 12.13 13.98
C GLY A 124 -13.20 10.64 13.91
N ASN A 125 -13.59 10.12 12.73
CA ASN A 125 -14.01 8.72 12.57
C ASN A 125 -12.92 7.82 11.96
N TRP A 126 -11.80 8.38 11.55
CA TRP A 126 -10.69 7.65 10.95
C TRP A 126 -9.50 7.53 11.91
N ALA A 127 -8.74 6.46 11.75
CA ALA A 127 -7.46 6.29 12.40
C ALA A 127 -6.52 5.51 11.46
N ILE A 128 -5.22 5.71 11.61
CA ILE A 128 -4.18 5.00 10.87
C ILE A 128 -3.50 4.02 11.80
N VAL A 129 -3.30 2.79 11.33
CA VAL A 129 -2.55 1.73 12.00
C VAL A 129 -1.59 1.09 10.99
N ASP A 130 -0.64 0.33 11.50
CA ASP A 130 0.23 -0.52 10.67
C ASP A 130 -0.58 -1.62 9.95
N MET A 131 -0.02 -2.12 8.84
CA MET A 131 -0.63 -3.19 8.04
C MET A 131 -0.47 -4.55 8.74
N PRO A 132 -1.41 -5.50 8.59
CA PRO A 132 -1.20 -6.87 9.09
C PRO A 132 -0.03 -7.56 8.38
N LYS A 133 0.80 -8.32 9.11
CA LYS A 133 1.89 -9.11 8.54
C LYS A 133 1.45 -10.51 8.14
N LEU A 134 2.16 -11.11 7.20
CA LEU A 134 1.91 -12.49 6.75
C LEU A 134 2.17 -13.50 7.86
N ASP A 135 1.22 -14.42 8.04
CA ASP A 135 1.34 -15.53 8.99
C ASP A 135 2.36 -16.56 8.52
N GLY A 136 3.23 -16.99 9.43
CA GLY A 136 4.14 -18.11 9.19
C GLY A 136 5.32 -17.80 8.25
N ILE A 137 5.48 -16.57 7.80
CA ILE A 137 6.63 -16.12 7.01
C ILE A 137 7.67 -15.51 7.97
N GLU A 138 8.84 -16.09 8.02
CA GLU A 138 9.94 -15.60 8.86
C GLU A 138 10.40 -14.23 8.41
N GLY A 139 10.57 -13.30 9.33
CA GLY A 139 10.99 -11.93 9.04
C GLY A 139 9.88 -11.00 8.53
N ALA A 140 8.64 -11.51 8.37
CA ALA A 140 7.51 -10.66 7.96
C ALA A 140 7.26 -9.54 8.97
N THR A 141 7.05 -8.33 8.46
CA THR A 141 6.79 -7.11 9.22
C THR A 141 5.39 -6.58 8.98
N ASN A 142 4.98 -5.59 9.75
CA ASN A 142 3.70 -4.87 9.57
C ASN A 142 3.85 -3.63 8.66
N TYR A 143 4.90 -3.56 7.85
CA TYR A 143 5.27 -2.37 7.12
C TYR A 143 5.54 -2.65 5.64
N ALA A 144 4.91 -1.86 4.79
CA ALA A 144 5.15 -1.82 3.34
C ALA A 144 4.97 -0.39 2.84
N ASN A 145 5.38 -0.13 1.60
CA ASN A 145 5.03 1.13 0.94
C ASN A 145 4.15 0.87 -0.28
N CYS A 146 3.27 1.77 -0.57
CA CYS A 146 2.50 1.80 -1.81
C CYS A 146 2.82 3.06 -2.59
N GLY A 147 3.56 2.91 -3.67
CA GLY A 147 3.99 4.01 -4.52
C GLY A 147 5.39 4.52 -4.16
N GLY A 148 5.55 5.82 -4.31
CA GLY A 148 6.80 6.52 -4.34
C GLY A 148 7.04 7.08 -5.74
N ALA A 149 7.65 8.24 -5.81
CA ALA A 149 7.93 8.91 -7.07
C ALA A 149 9.34 9.52 -7.05
N SER A 150 9.93 9.64 -8.23
CA SER A 150 11.21 10.31 -8.42
C SER A 150 11.12 11.36 -9.53
N TRP A 151 11.94 12.37 -9.43
CA TRP A 151 12.10 13.35 -10.47
C TRP A 151 13.27 12.97 -11.37
N ALA A 152 13.09 13.16 -12.67
CA ALA A 152 14.14 12.92 -13.65
C ALA A 152 14.22 14.10 -14.63
N VAL A 153 15.45 14.45 -15.03
CA VAL A 153 15.68 15.43 -16.09
C VAL A 153 15.83 14.69 -17.41
N SER A 154 14.97 15.00 -18.38
CA SER A 154 15.00 14.37 -19.71
C SER A 154 16.31 14.68 -20.42
N SER A 155 16.84 13.72 -21.18
CA SER A 155 18.00 13.91 -22.08
C SER A 155 17.78 14.99 -23.15
N ASN A 156 16.53 15.34 -23.44
CA ASN A 156 16.18 16.43 -24.35
C ASN A 156 16.15 17.82 -23.68
N CYS A 157 16.40 17.90 -22.37
CA CYS A 157 16.45 19.17 -21.65
C CYS A 157 17.61 20.02 -22.16
N LYS A 158 17.31 21.24 -22.58
CA LYS A 158 18.34 22.17 -23.13
C LYS A 158 19.14 22.88 -22.04
N ASN A 159 18.69 22.85 -20.80
CA ASN A 159 19.38 23.47 -19.66
C ASN A 159 19.31 22.54 -18.46
N THR A 160 20.09 21.47 -18.51
CA THR A 160 20.09 20.42 -17.48
C THR A 160 20.56 20.96 -16.13
N ASP A 161 21.55 21.87 -16.12
CA ASP A 161 22.08 22.44 -14.89
C ASP A 161 21.02 23.24 -14.14
N LEU A 162 20.25 24.09 -14.83
CA LEU A 162 19.15 24.83 -14.23
C LEU A 162 18.03 23.90 -13.72
N ALA A 163 17.74 22.83 -14.46
CA ALA A 163 16.74 21.86 -14.05
C ALA A 163 17.19 21.12 -12.77
N PHE A 164 18.44 20.72 -12.69
CA PHE A 164 18.98 20.09 -11.47
C PHE A 164 19.06 21.07 -10.31
N ASP A 165 19.46 22.33 -10.52
CA ASP A 165 19.49 23.36 -9.48
C ASP A 165 18.08 23.60 -8.92
N PHE A 166 17.05 23.62 -9.80
CA PHE A 166 15.65 23.71 -9.37
C PHE A 166 15.23 22.52 -8.50
N LEU A 167 15.46 21.28 -8.97
CA LEU A 167 15.11 20.09 -8.21
C LEU A 167 15.86 20.01 -6.88
N LYS A 168 17.12 20.38 -6.87
CA LYS A 168 17.95 20.40 -5.66
C LYS A 168 17.44 21.43 -4.66
N SER A 169 17.24 22.67 -5.09
CA SER A 169 16.81 23.78 -4.21
C SER A 169 15.38 23.63 -3.69
N THR A 170 14.56 22.81 -4.35
CA THR A 170 13.18 22.49 -3.94
C THR A 170 13.14 21.14 -3.20
N PHE A 171 13.00 20.04 -3.92
CA PHE A 171 12.79 18.70 -3.36
C PHE A 171 14.00 18.12 -2.63
N GLY A 172 15.21 18.59 -2.90
CA GLY A 172 16.42 18.09 -2.27
C GLY A 172 16.88 18.85 -1.02
N GLU A 173 16.43 20.08 -0.82
CA GLU A 173 16.99 20.95 0.26
C GLU A 173 15.93 21.82 0.98
N SER A 174 14.68 21.90 0.51
CA SER A 174 13.70 22.81 1.11
C SER A 174 12.79 22.11 2.11
N VAL A 175 13.00 22.36 3.41
CA VAL A 175 12.07 21.95 4.48
C VAL A 175 10.73 22.67 4.33
N GLU A 176 10.76 23.99 4.06
CA GLU A 176 9.58 24.84 3.88
C GLU A 176 8.61 24.29 2.80
N LEU A 177 9.17 23.81 1.66
CA LEU A 177 8.34 23.19 0.62
C LEU A 177 7.61 21.95 1.15
N TYR A 178 8.28 21.11 1.92
CA TYR A 178 7.66 19.90 2.46
C TYR A 178 6.66 20.19 3.56
N ASP A 179 6.88 21.23 4.36
CA ASP A 179 5.91 21.71 5.35
C ASP A 179 4.60 22.16 4.70
N ASP A 180 4.68 22.77 3.52
CA ASP A 180 3.51 23.14 2.72
C ASP A 180 2.86 21.92 2.03
N LEU A 181 3.67 21.00 1.49
CA LEU A 181 3.17 19.85 0.73
C LEU A 181 2.49 18.80 1.63
N LEU A 182 2.95 18.64 2.86
CA LEU A 182 2.46 17.60 3.76
C LEU A 182 0.96 17.75 4.04
N PRO A 183 0.45 18.87 4.57
CA PRO A 183 -0.98 19.02 4.85
C PRO A 183 -1.84 19.14 3.58
N ASN A 184 -1.30 19.68 2.49
CA ASN A 184 -2.07 19.96 1.28
C ASN A 184 -2.11 18.82 0.27
N ALA A 185 -1.09 17.94 0.26
CA ALA A 185 -0.96 16.85 -0.70
C ALA A 185 -0.68 15.49 -0.06
N GLY A 186 -0.50 15.41 1.26
CA GLY A 186 -0.12 14.18 1.95
C GLY A 186 1.25 13.63 1.52
N ALA A 187 2.12 14.50 0.98
CA ALA A 187 3.42 14.10 0.43
C ALA A 187 4.46 13.99 1.55
N ILE A 188 4.86 12.77 1.86
CA ILE A 188 5.94 12.51 2.82
C ILE A 188 7.29 12.80 2.15
N ALA A 189 8.14 13.57 2.84
CA ALA A 189 9.46 13.92 2.35
C ALA A 189 10.40 12.72 2.34
N SER A 190 11.13 12.54 1.23
CA SER A 190 12.34 11.71 1.20
C SER A 190 13.59 12.46 1.61
N TYR A 191 13.50 13.78 1.74
CA TYR A 191 14.55 14.65 2.31
C TYR A 191 14.48 14.56 3.84
N LEU A 192 15.39 13.80 4.46
CA LEU A 192 15.35 13.45 5.88
C LEU A 192 15.23 14.66 6.84
N PRO A 193 15.93 15.81 6.62
CA PRO A 193 15.75 16.96 7.51
C PRO A 193 14.31 17.50 7.56
N ALA A 194 13.51 17.33 6.51
CA ALA A 194 12.12 17.75 6.51
C ALA A 194 11.25 16.87 7.43
N ALA A 195 11.60 15.61 7.61
CA ALA A 195 10.86 14.70 8.51
C ALA A 195 11.01 15.06 10.00
N GLU A 196 11.97 15.94 10.34
CA GLU A 196 12.17 16.46 11.69
C GLU A 196 11.38 17.75 11.96
N SER A 197 10.65 18.28 10.96
CA SER A 197 9.84 19.48 11.10
C SER A 197 8.69 19.30 12.08
N GLU A 198 8.32 20.37 12.78
CA GLU A 198 7.23 20.39 13.76
C GLU A 198 5.88 19.98 13.14
N VAL A 199 5.67 20.22 11.85
CA VAL A 199 4.43 19.88 11.14
C VAL A 199 4.12 18.37 11.19
N TYR A 200 5.14 17.53 11.28
CA TYR A 200 4.99 16.08 11.45
C TYR A 200 4.47 15.67 12.83
N ASN A 201 4.60 16.53 13.82
CA ASN A 201 4.14 16.30 15.20
C ASN A 201 2.74 16.83 15.46
N GLU A 202 2.10 17.46 14.47
CA GLU A 202 0.76 18.00 14.63
C GLU A 202 -0.29 16.89 14.72
N ALA A 203 -1.19 17.03 15.68
CA ALA A 203 -2.34 16.15 15.83
C ALA A 203 -3.39 16.49 14.78
N SER A 204 -3.98 15.49 14.14
CA SER A 204 -5.02 15.67 13.14
C SER A 204 -6.39 15.43 13.75
N ASP A 205 -7.25 16.45 13.75
CA ASP A 205 -8.64 16.33 14.19
C ASP A 205 -9.42 15.33 13.34
N PHE A 206 -9.12 15.25 12.05
CA PHE A 206 -9.76 14.29 11.16
C PHE A 206 -9.49 12.84 11.57
N TYR A 207 -8.32 12.56 12.13
CA TYR A 207 -7.92 11.25 12.63
C TYR A 207 -8.03 11.16 14.17
N GLY A 208 -9.00 11.84 14.76
CA GLY A 208 -9.30 11.73 16.18
C GLY A 208 -8.19 12.20 17.12
N GLY A 209 -7.34 13.12 16.69
CA GLY A 209 -6.22 13.64 17.44
C GLY A 209 -4.92 12.84 17.31
N GLN A 210 -4.85 11.86 16.40
CA GLN A 210 -3.64 11.09 16.13
C GLN A 210 -2.59 11.95 15.41
N THR A 211 -1.31 11.77 15.73
CA THR A 211 -0.16 12.40 15.04
C THR A 211 0.22 11.57 13.81
N VAL A 212 -0.70 11.51 12.84
CA VAL A 212 -0.65 10.55 11.72
C VAL A 212 0.61 10.64 10.88
N TYR A 213 1.14 11.83 10.65
CA TYR A 213 2.33 12.01 9.82
C TYR A 213 3.58 11.46 10.52
N LYS A 214 3.67 11.64 11.84
CA LYS A 214 4.74 11.05 12.64
C LYS A 214 4.67 9.52 12.60
N ASP A 215 3.48 8.95 12.77
CA ASP A 215 3.29 7.50 12.72
C ASP A 215 3.68 6.95 11.34
N ILE A 216 3.30 7.62 10.24
CA ILE A 216 3.66 7.20 8.88
C ILE A 216 5.18 7.26 8.64
N VAL A 217 5.87 8.30 9.15
CA VAL A 217 7.35 8.38 9.07
C VAL A 217 7.99 7.25 9.86
N ASP A 218 7.47 6.95 11.05
CA ASP A 218 7.96 5.84 11.87
C ASP A 218 7.73 4.48 11.18
N PHE A 219 6.62 4.31 10.45
CA PHE A 219 6.36 3.11 9.63
C PHE A 219 7.29 3.04 8.43
N ALA A 220 7.49 4.15 7.70
CA ALA A 220 8.37 4.22 6.54
C ALA A 220 9.82 3.79 6.88
N GLY A 221 10.29 4.14 8.07
CA GLY A 221 11.61 3.73 8.56
C GLY A 221 11.77 2.23 8.82
N LYS A 222 10.66 1.48 8.85
CA LYS A 222 10.64 0.02 9.12
C LYS A 222 10.30 -0.83 7.90
N VAL A 223 10.00 -0.20 6.76
CA VAL A 223 9.66 -0.90 5.50
C VAL A 223 10.87 -1.70 5.03
N PRO A 224 10.75 -3.01 4.78
CA PRO A 224 11.84 -3.80 4.21
C PRO A 224 12.22 -3.31 2.81
N GLY A 225 13.52 -3.20 2.55
CA GLY A 225 14.03 -2.95 1.21
C GLY A 225 13.88 -4.21 0.35
N ILE A 226 13.34 -4.06 -0.85
CA ILE A 226 13.25 -5.15 -1.83
C ILE A 226 13.82 -4.71 -3.17
N ASP A 227 14.26 -5.67 -3.99
CA ASP A 227 14.68 -5.43 -5.35
C ASP A 227 13.48 -5.53 -6.30
N TYR A 228 13.05 -4.38 -6.82
CA TYR A 228 11.99 -4.35 -7.84
C TYR A 228 12.50 -4.77 -9.23
N GLY A 229 13.82 -4.66 -9.48
CA GLY A 229 14.45 -4.92 -10.76
C GLY A 229 14.02 -3.99 -11.89
N ALA A 230 14.56 -4.24 -13.07
CA ALA A 230 14.26 -3.43 -14.26
C ALA A 230 12.89 -3.75 -14.90
N TYR A 231 12.32 -4.91 -14.58
CA TYR A 231 11.11 -5.45 -15.22
C TYR A 231 9.88 -5.43 -14.29
N TYR A 232 9.89 -4.54 -13.32
CA TYR A 232 8.81 -4.45 -12.32
C TYR A 232 7.42 -4.26 -12.94
N SER A 233 7.31 -3.45 -14.00
CA SER A 233 6.03 -3.22 -14.70
C SER A 233 5.49 -4.49 -15.34
N ASP A 234 6.37 -5.30 -15.96
CA ASP A 234 5.99 -6.57 -16.59
C ASP A 234 5.57 -7.59 -15.53
N ILE A 235 6.32 -7.68 -14.42
CA ILE A 235 5.98 -8.54 -13.29
C ILE A 235 4.62 -8.13 -12.71
N ARG A 236 4.40 -6.84 -12.47
CA ARG A 236 3.13 -6.35 -11.94
C ARG A 236 1.96 -6.67 -12.86
N SER A 237 2.13 -6.51 -14.19
CA SER A 237 1.11 -6.86 -15.17
C SER A 237 0.78 -8.35 -15.14
N ALA A 238 1.81 -9.21 -15.20
CA ALA A 238 1.63 -10.65 -15.17
C ALA A 238 0.99 -11.15 -13.87
N LEU A 239 1.37 -10.57 -12.72
CA LEU A 239 0.74 -10.87 -11.43
C LEU A 239 -0.72 -10.38 -11.38
N THR A 240 -1.06 -9.27 -12.00
CA THR A 240 -2.46 -8.79 -12.09
C THR A 240 -3.34 -9.80 -12.80
N ASP A 241 -2.86 -10.35 -13.92
CA ASP A 241 -3.58 -11.38 -14.68
C ASP A 241 -3.69 -12.68 -13.87
N ALA A 242 -2.60 -13.14 -13.26
CA ALA A 242 -2.58 -14.33 -12.41
C ALA A 242 -3.55 -14.22 -11.23
N ILE A 243 -3.52 -13.11 -10.50
CA ILE A 243 -4.41 -12.85 -9.36
C ILE A 243 -5.87 -12.82 -9.82
N THR A 244 -6.15 -12.17 -10.95
CA THR A 244 -7.49 -12.15 -11.54
C THR A 244 -7.99 -13.55 -11.86
N ASN A 245 -7.16 -14.39 -12.48
CA ASN A 245 -7.50 -15.77 -12.78
C ASN A 245 -7.78 -16.60 -11.52
N VAL A 246 -6.95 -16.45 -10.49
CA VAL A 246 -7.13 -17.13 -9.20
C VAL A 246 -8.43 -16.72 -8.52
N VAL A 247 -8.71 -15.42 -8.45
CA VAL A 247 -9.84 -14.89 -7.68
C VAL A 247 -11.16 -15.03 -8.44
N GLN A 248 -11.19 -14.68 -9.75
CA GLN A 248 -12.42 -14.67 -10.51
C GLN A 248 -12.74 -16.00 -11.17
N ASN A 249 -11.70 -16.75 -11.61
CA ASN A 249 -11.88 -17.98 -12.38
C ASN A 249 -11.59 -19.25 -11.56
N GLY A 250 -11.11 -19.11 -10.32
CA GLY A 250 -10.77 -20.24 -9.45
C GLY A 250 -9.57 -21.05 -9.95
N ALA A 251 -8.66 -20.40 -10.69
CA ALA A 251 -7.45 -21.03 -11.19
C ALA A 251 -6.50 -21.45 -10.06
N ASP A 252 -5.66 -22.44 -10.32
CA ASP A 252 -4.67 -22.93 -9.37
C ASP A 252 -3.54 -21.90 -9.19
N ILE A 253 -3.23 -21.55 -7.94
CA ILE A 253 -2.29 -20.49 -7.61
C ILE A 253 -0.87 -20.79 -8.12
N ASP A 254 -0.38 -22.01 -7.91
CA ASP A 254 0.97 -22.39 -8.34
C ASP A 254 1.11 -22.36 -9.87
N SER A 255 0.05 -22.77 -10.58
CA SER A 255 -0.01 -22.71 -12.05
C SER A 255 0.00 -21.27 -12.54
N GLU A 256 -0.75 -20.37 -11.92
CA GLU A 256 -0.82 -18.96 -12.32
C GLU A 256 0.47 -18.19 -11.97
N ILE A 257 1.11 -18.49 -10.84
CA ILE A 257 2.45 -17.94 -10.52
C ILE A 257 3.47 -18.38 -11.58
N LYS A 258 3.41 -19.66 -12.01
CA LYS A 258 4.30 -20.16 -13.06
C LYS A 258 4.02 -19.46 -14.39
N ASN A 259 2.75 -19.30 -14.79
CA ASN A 259 2.36 -18.59 -16.02
C ASN A 259 2.87 -17.14 -16.00
N ALA A 260 2.75 -16.47 -14.86
CA ALA A 260 3.27 -15.12 -14.68
C ALA A 260 4.79 -15.05 -14.85
N GLN A 261 5.54 -15.97 -14.24
CA GLN A 261 6.99 -16.03 -14.42
C GLN A 261 7.37 -16.30 -15.88
N ASP A 262 6.78 -17.31 -16.51
CA ASP A 262 7.05 -17.67 -17.91
C ASP A 262 6.78 -16.48 -18.85
N THR A 263 5.72 -15.70 -18.58
CA THR A 263 5.35 -14.50 -19.38
C THR A 263 6.41 -13.41 -19.25
N VAL A 264 6.85 -13.11 -18.01
CA VAL A 264 7.86 -12.09 -17.79
C VAL A 264 9.20 -12.51 -18.38
N GLU A 265 9.63 -13.77 -18.19
CA GLU A 265 10.87 -14.29 -18.75
C GLU A 265 10.88 -14.27 -20.28
N PHE A 266 9.73 -14.50 -20.91
CA PHE A 266 9.57 -14.37 -22.36
C PHE A 266 9.79 -12.92 -22.80
N ASN A 267 9.12 -11.97 -22.16
CA ASN A 267 9.23 -10.53 -22.50
C ASN A 267 10.65 -9.97 -22.30
N ILE A 268 11.38 -10.49 -21.32
CA ILE A 268 12.77 -10.07 -21.05
C ILE A 268 13.74 -10.51 -22.15
N ASN A 269 13.45 -11.63 -22.83
CA ASN A 269 14.34 -12.24 -23.82
C ASN A 269 14.02 -11.83 -25.27
N GLU A 270 12.97 -11.06 -25.50
CA GLU A 270 12.67 -10.41 -26.79
C GLU A 270 13.39 -9.05 -26.92
#